data_678145f8ed52fd3fd1843851e71d008b
#
_entry.id   678145f8ed52fd3fd1843851e71d008b
#
_cell.length_a   1.000
_cell.length_b   1.000
_cell.length_c   1.000
_cell.angle_alpha   90.00
_cell.angle_beta   90.00
_cell.angle_gamma   90.00
#
_symmetry.space_group_name_H-M   'P 1'
#
loop_
_entity.id
_entity.type
_entity.pdbx_description
1 polymer ?
#
loop_
_entity_poly.entity_id
_entity_poly.type
_entity_poly.pdbx_seq_one_letter_code
_entity_poly.pdbx_strand_id
1 'polypeptide(L)'
;MDSSIRLLGVVPYEGMKTLLLRLAEEYPQIRLDVFVGNMEEGVEIARSNLGNRYDAVISRGGTALALRELPLPVVEIELSLYDILYALRLSNGLHSKLAMVAYANVTVS
;
A
#
# COMPACT_ATOMS: atom_id res chain seq x y z
N MET A 1 -14.07 -20.92 11.78
CA MET A 1 -13.74 -19.63 12.36
C MET A 1 -12.74 -18.91 11.47
N ASP A 2 -13.10 -17.74 11.08
CA ASP A 2 -12.29 -16.99 10.14
C ASP A 2 -11.17 -16.26 10.86
N SER A 3 -9.94 -16.64 10.59
CA SER A 3 -8.78 -16.00 11.17
C SER A 3 -8.17 -14.95 10.25
N SER A 4 -8.97 -14.48 9.28
CA SER A 4 -8.50 -13.50 8.32
C SER A 4 -8.13 -12.17 8.98
N ILE A 5 -7.07 -11.60 8.50
CA ILE A 5 -6.66 -10.25 8.85
C ILE A 5 -7.17 -9.33 7.76
N ARG A 6 -7.89 -8.29 8.13
CA ARG A 6 -8.42 -7.33 7.16
C ARG A 6 -7.57 -6.09 7.16
N LEU A 7 -6.99 -5.79 6.01
CA LEU A 7 -6.11 -4.64 5.86
C LEU A 7 -6.66 -3.68 4.82
N LEU A 8 -6.56 -2.41 5.14
CA LEU A 8 -6.89 -1.33 4.23
C LEU A 8 -5.59 -0.74 3.71
N GLY A 9 -5.37 -0.80 2.41
CA GLY A 9 -4.23 -0.16 1.79
C GLY A 9 -4.61 1.18 1.21
N VAL A 10 -3.87 2.22 1.57
CA VAL A 10 -4.04 3.54 1.00
C VAL A 10 -2.68 3.95 0.46
N VAL A 11 -2.56 4.00 -0.84
CA VAL A 11 -1.26 4.17 -1.50
C VAL A 11 -1.33 5.35 -2.47
N PRO A 12 -0.19 6.02 -2.69
CA PRO A 12 -0.18 7.22 -3.53
C PRO A 12 -0.21 6.95 -5.03
N TYR A 13 0.08 5.72 -5.47
CA TYR A 13 0.20 5.41 -6.90
C TYR A 13 -0.45 4.09 -7.25
N GLU A 14 -0.97 4.01 -8.48
CA GLU A 14 -1.55 2.76 -9.00
C GLU A 14 -0.53 1.62 -9.02
N GLY A 15 0.72 1.92 -9.33
CA GLY A 15 1.77 0.90 -9.35
C GLY A 15 1.95 0.22 -8.01
N MET A 16 1.86 0.99 -6.93
CA MET A 16 1.97 0.45 -5.59
C MET A 16 0.75 -0.39 -5.22
N LYS A 17 -0.44 0.03 -5.67
CA LYS A 17 -1.65 -0.77 -5.48
C LYS A 17 -1.50 -2.14 -6.14
N THR A 18 -1.03 -2.17 -7.38
CA THR A 18 -0.82 -3.41 -8.11
C THR A 18 0.17 -4.32 -7.37
N LEU A 19 1.25 -3.73 -6.88
CA LEU A 19 2.28 -4.47 -6.16
C LEU A 19 1.74 -5.10 -4.89
N LEU A 20 1.00 -4.32 -4.10
CA LEU A 20 0.42 -4.80 -2.85
C LEU A 20 -0.59 -5.92 -3.08
N LEU A 21 -1.45 -5.75 -4.08
CA LEU A 21 -2.44 -6.79 -4.38
C LEU A 21 -1.77 -8.09 -4.81
N ARG A 22 -0.69 -7.98 -5.55
CA ARG A 22 0.07 -9.16 -5.97
C ARG A 22 0.74 -9.85 -4.79
N LEU A 23 1.33 -9.08 -3.89
CA LEU A 23 1.94 -9.63 -2.68
C LEU A 23 0.91 -10.31 -1.79
N ALA A 24 -0.27 -9.73 -1.68
CA ALA A 24 -1.33 -10.29 -0.84
C ALA A 24 -1.79 -11.66 -1.34
N GLU A 25 -1.64 -11.95 -2.62
CA GLU A 25 -2.00 -13.25 -3.17
C GLU A 25 -1.20 -14.39 -2.54
N GLU A 26 -0.01 -14.09 -2.02
CA GLU A 26 0.83 -15.08 -1.38
C GLU A 26 0.43 -15.36 0.07
N TYR A 27 -0.52 -14.59 0.61
CA TYR A 27 -0.94 -14.70 1.99
C TYR A 27 -2.46 -14.82 2.08
N PRO A 28 -2.99 -16.05 1.89
CA PRO A 28 -4.45 -16.22 1.82
C PRO A 28 -5.21 -15.83 3.09
N GLN A 29 -4.52 -15.71 4.22
CA GLN A 29 -5.15 -15.27 5.46
C GLN A 29 -5.34 -13.76 5.52
N ILE A 30 -4.79 -13.02 4.56
CA ILE A 30 -4.92 -11.57 4.51
C ILE A 30 -5.98 -11.18 3.49
N ARG A 31 -6.90 -10.33 3.91
CA ARG A 31 -7.86 -9.69 3.02
C ARG A 31 -7.45 -8.24 2.87
N LEU A 32 -7.04 -7.88 1.68
CA LEU A 32 -6.50 -6.56 1.41
C LEU A 32 -7.37 -5.83 0.39
N ASP A 33 -7.86 -4.66 0.82
CA ASP A 33 -8.52 -3.73 -0.08
C ASP A 33 -7.60 -2.53 -0.24
N VAL A 34 -7.30 -2.14 -1.46
CA VAL A 34 -6.35 -1.07 -1.72
C VAL A 34 -7.02 0.05 -2.51
N PHE A 35 -6.82 1.26 -2.04
CA PHE A 35 -7.29 2.47 -2.70
C PHE A 35 -6.13 3.38 -2.99
N VAL A 36 -6.21 4.13 -4.08
CA VAL A 36 -5.20 5.11 -4.44
C VAL A 36 -5.65 6.47 -3.95
N GLY A 37 -4.82 7.09 -3.13
CA GLY A 37 -5.07 8.43 -2.62
C GLY A 37 -3.83 8.94 -1.92
N ASN A 38 -3.46 10.19 -2.16
CA ASN A 38 -2.25 10.79 -1.64
C ASN A 38 -2.59 11.80 -0.54
N MET A 39 -1.83 11.77 0.55
CA MET A 39 -1.96 12.73 1.66
C MET A 39 -3.40 12.85 2.16
N GLU A 40 -4.00 14.03 2.07
CA GLU A 40 -5.35 14.29 2.58
C GLU A 40 -6.42 13.44 1.90
N GLU A 41 -6.27 13.19 0.61
CA GLU A 41 -7.18 12.31 -0.11
C GLU A 41 -7.13 10.90 0.47
N GLY A 42 -5.92 10.43 0.79
CA GLY A 42 -5.74 9.13 1.43
C GLY A 42 -6.41 9.06 2.80
N VAL A 43 -6.30 10.13 3.58
CA VAL A 43 -6.92 10.20 4.89
C VAL A 43 -8.45 10.14 4.77
N GLU A 44 -9.00 10.86 3.80
CA GLU A 44 -10.44 10.85 3.56
C GLU A 44 -10.94 9.46 3.16
N ILE A 45 -10.19 8.78 2.32
CA ILE A 45 -10.53 7.42 1.91
C ILE A 45 -10.55 6.50 3.13
N ALA A 46 -9.52 6.57 3.95
CA ALA A 46 -9.44 5.73 5.14
C ALA A 46 -10.56 6.05 6.13
N ARG A 47 -10.84 7.33 6.33
CA ARG A 47 -11.89 7.76 7.23
C ARG A 47 -13.26 7.23 6.77
N SER A 48 -13.51 7.26 5.47
CA SER A 48 -14.76 6.76 4.91
C SER A 48 -14.91 5.24 5.06
N ASN A 49 -13.80 4.54 5.27
CA ASN A 49 -13.81 3.08 5.38
C ASN A 49 -13.69 2.57 6.81
N LEU A 50 -13.65 3.46 7.80
CA LEU A 50 -13.51 3.03 9.20
C LEU A 50 -14.62 2.09 9.65
N GLY A 51 -15.82 2.25 9.12
CA GLY A 51 -16.94 1.39 9.47
C GLY A 51 -16.84 -0.02 8.93
N ASN A 52 -15.90 -0.29 8.05
CA ASN A 52 -15.72 -1.60 7.43
C ASN A 52 -14.86 -2.56 8.25
N ARG A 53 -14.47 -2.15 9.43
CA ARG A 53 -13.78 -3.01 10.41
C ARG A 53 -12.45 -3.59 9.92
N TYR A 54 -11.56 -2.72 9.48
CA TYR A 54 -10.21 -3.13 9.17
C TYR A 54 -9.38 -3.25 10.43
N ASP A 55 -8.43 -4.19 10.43
CA ASP A 55 -7.53 -4.38 11.56
C ASP A 55 -6.38 -3.39 11.55
N ALA A 56 -5.97 -2.95 10.37
CA ALA A 56 -4.89 -1.97 10.23
C ALA A 56 -4.94 -1.31 8.87
N VAL A 57 -4.24 -0.20 8.75
CA VAL A 57 -4.06 0.51 7.49
C VAL A 57 -2.61 0.36 7.06
N ILE A 58 -2.40 0.05 5.79
CA ILE A 58 -1.07 0.00 5.20
C ILE A 58 -0.93 1.20 4.28
N SER A 59 0.16 1.94 4.43
CA SER A 59 0.44 3.08 3.57
C SER A 59 1.93 3.36 3.54
N ARG A 60 2.34 4.44 2.90
CA ARG A 60 3.74 4.78 2.76
C ARG A 60 3.97 6.28 2.80
N GLY A 61 5.12 6.65 3.37
CA GLY A 61 5.60 8.01 3.34
C GLY A 61 4.71 9.00 4.05
N GLY A 62 4.53 10.17 3.45
CA GLY A 62 3.72 11.23 4.05
C GLY A 62 2.27 10.84 4.26
N THR A 63 1.73 10.00 3.38
CA THR A 63 0.36 9.52 3.55
C THR A 63 0.24 8.64 4.78
N ALA A 64 1.21 7.77 5.02
CA ALA A 64 1.22 6.95 6.24
C ALA A 64 1.27 7.83 7.49
N LEU A 65 2.10 8.88 7.45
CA LEU A 65 2.20 9.81 8.56
C LEU A 65 0.87 10.51 8.81
N ALA A 66 0.21 10.96 7.76
CA ALA A 66 -1.09 11.63 7.88
C ALA A 66 -2.17 10.71 8.43
N LEU A 67 -2.11 9.42 8.08
CA LEU A 67 -3.10 8.44 8.54
C LEU A 67 -2.99 8.13 10.02
N ARG A 68 -1.90 8.50 10.68
CA ARG A 68 -1.72 8.22 12.11
C ARG A 68 -2.71 8.96 12.99
N GLU A 69 -3.40 9.94 12.47
CA GLU A 69 -4.45 10.62 13.22
C GLU A 69 -5.72 9.77 13.38
N LEU A 70 -5.83 8.69 12.62
CA LEU A 70 -7.01 7.82 12.66
C LEU A 70 -6.88 6.76 13.75
N PRO A 71 -8.02 6.24 14.25
CA PRO A 71 -8.00 5.24 15.32
C PRO A 71 -7.74 3.82 14.81
N LEU A 72 -6.75 3.67 13.95
CA LEU A 72 -6.33 2.38 13.42
C LEU A 72 -4.81 2.31 13.43
N PRO A 73 -4.24 1.14 13.71
CA PRO A 73 -2.80 0.98 13.55
C PRO A 73 -2.39 1.22 12.10
N VAL A 74 -1.34 1.98 11.92
CA VAL A 74 -0.81 2.26 10.59
C VAL A 74 0.50 1.52 10.42
N VAL A 75 0.56 0.70 9.38
CA VAL A 75 1.77 -0.02 9.00
C VAL A 75 2.39 0.71 7.82
N GLU A 76 3.59 1.19 8.02
CA GLU A 76 4.30 1.88 6.94
C GLU A 76 5.07 0.87 6.11
N ILE A 77 4.90 0.94 4.79
CA ILE A 77 5.60 0.07 3.85
C ILE A 77 6.98 0.66 3.60
N GLU A 78 7.99 -0.15 3.81
CA GLU A 78 9.35 0.20 3.44
C GLU A 78 9.74 -0.64 2.23
N LEU A 79 9.81 0.01 1.07
CA LEU A 79 10.24 -0.67 -0.14
C LEU A 79 11.74 -0.48 -0.30
N SER A 80 12.47 -1.57 -0.31
CA SER A 80 13.88 -1.54 -0.59
C SER A 80 14.11 -1.61 -2.10
N LEU A 81 15.30 -1.17 -2.52
CA LEU A 81 15.70 -1.33 -3.92
C LEU A 81 15.68 -2.80 -4.32
N TYR A 82 16.00 -3.67 -3.37
CA TYR A 82 16.00 -5.11 -3.60
C TYR A 82 14.62 -5.63 -3.95
N ASP A 83 13.61 -5.16 -3.21
CA ASP A 83 12.22 -5.56 -3.46
C ASP A 83 11.76 -5.11 -4.83
N ILE A 84 12.18 -3.93 -5.23
CA ILE A 84 11.82 -3.39 -6.53
C ILE A 84 12.48 -4.19 -7.65
N LEU A 85 13.76 -4.50 -7.49
CA LEU A 85 14.47 -5.32 -8.49
C LEU A 85 13.86 -6.71 -8.61
N TYR A 86 13.42 -7.28 -7.49
CA TYR A 86 12.73 -8.56 -7.50
C TYR A 86 11.42 -8.47 -8.26
N ALA A 87 10.63 -7.45 -8.00
CA ALA A 87 9.38 -7.21 -8.70
C ALA A 87 9.62 -7.01 -10.20
N LEU A 88 10.73 -6.36 -10.56
CA LEU A 88 11.11 -6.16 -11.95
C LEU A 88 11.37 -7.46 -12.68
N ARG A 89 11.93 -8.43 -11.99
CA ARG A 89 12.17 -9.75 -12.60
C ARG A 89 10.87 -10.50 -12.86
N LEU A 90 9.89 -10.31 -12.00
CA LEU A 90 8.61 -11.02 -12.12
C LEU A 90 7.68 -10.39 -13.14
N SER A 91 7.79 -9.09 -13.34
CA SER A 91 6.97 -8.39 -14.32
C SER A 91 7.83 -7.86 -15.43
N ASN A 92 7.54 -8.26 -16.65
CA ASN A 92 8.28 -7.81 -17.81
C ASN A 92 7.94 -6.39 -18.20
N GLY A 93 8.96 -5.63 -18.59
CA GLY A 93 8.78 -4.48 -19.46
C GLY A 93 8.32 -3.22 -18.79
N LEU A 94 7.24 -2.64 -19.29
CA LEU A 94 6.84 -1.29 -19.00
C LEU A 94 6.49 -1.03 -17.53
N HIS A 95 5.83 -2.00 -16.91
CA HIS A 95 5.45 -1.89 -15.50
C HIS A 95 6.67 -1.74 -14.60
N SER A 96 7.75 -2.40 -14.97
CA SER A 96 8.99 -2.35 -14.22
C SER A 96 9.57 -0.95 -14.18
N LYS A 97 9.60 -0.30 -15.32
CA LYS A 97 10.13 1.06 -15.43
C LYS A 97 9.29 2.05 -14.65
N LEU A 98 7.97 1.87 -14.69
CA LEU A 98 7.07 2.74 -13.92
C LEU A 98 7.25 2.57 -12.43
N ALA A 99 7.45 1.35 -11.98
CA ALA A 99 7.68 1.09 -10.56
C ALA A 99 8.99 1.72 -10.10
N MET A 100 10.03 1.66 -10.92
CA MET A 100 11.32 2.30 -10.60
C MET A 100 11.19 3.81 -10.48
N VAL A 101 10.48 4.42 -11.41
CA VAL A 101 10.30 5.88 -11.39
C VAL A 101 9.51 6.29 -10.15
N ALA A 102 8.45 5.57 -9.84
CA ALA A 102 7.65 5.86 -8.65
C ALA A 102 8.48 5.74 -7.38
N TYR A 103 9.31 4.71 -7.29
CA TYR A 103 10.18 4.52 -6.13
C TYR A 103 11.19 5.66 -6.01
N ALA A 104 11.83 6.02 -7.11
CA ALA A 104 12.82 7.09 -7.11
C ALA A 104 12.21 8.41 -6.63
N ASN A 105 11.01 8.72 -7.11
CA ASN A 105 10.32 9.94 -6.70
C ASN A 105 9.99 9.94 -5.20
N VAL A 106 9.64 8.80 -4.66
CA VAL A 106 9.33 8.67 -3.23
C VAL A 106 10.58 8.80 -2.37
N THR A 107 11.70 8.24 -2.82
CA THR A 107 12.93 8.25 -2.03
C THR A 107 13.66 9.58 -2.06
N VAL A 108 13.42 10.39 -3.08
CA VAL A 108 14.06 11.70 -3.20
C VAL A 108 13.32 12.78 -2.40
N SER A 109 12.05 12.58 -2.16
CA SER A 109 11.23 13.57 -1.45
C SER A 109 11.47 13.62 0.10
#